data_f6b278167c9dd80b817b069bf70bfc30
#
_entry.id   f6b278167c9dd80b817b069bf70bfc30
#
_cell.length_a   1.000
_cell.length_b   1.000
_cell.length_c   1.000
_cell.angle_alpha   90.00
_cell.angle_beta   90.00
_cell.angle_gamma   90.00
#
_symmetry.space_group_name_H-M   'P 1'
#
loop_
_entity.id
_entity.type
_entity.pdbx_description
1 polymer ?
#
loop_
_entity_poly.entity_id
_entity_poly.type
_entity_poly.pdbx_seq_one_letter_code
_entity_poly.pdbx_strand_id
1 'polypeptide(L)'
;MIISNLHFDINDMILDDIEKHSKSALMQDIFFKILRLSKLESHIILVGEIGSGKKRLAQIIHENSNRADGPFQSFYCVDITENDYKDAFWGQLKFGKTNIELRYDILEKAFNGIIYLDQFSELPYSYMRDILDSYLKGCTQLFRYNKTVQPRLIISLNQESYHKILGTSIWKKMLDELDPVLIMLPPLRERKEDIPVLIDHFINEIKKRSQDFKDLKISSKALFECSNYNWPGNIRQLKNAILQGAVLSYGQTIEREHLPFSMSWKLPYEFGEKKSS
;
A
#
# COMPACT_ATOMS: atom_id res chain seq x y z
N MET A 1 3.47 -13.34 30.22
CA MET A 1 2.59 -12.16 30.34
C MET A 1 3.16 -10.94 29.57
N ILE A 2 3.91 -11.15 28.44
CA ILE A 2 4.53 -10.08 27.62
C ILE A 2 3.86 -9.97 26.22
N ILE A 3 3.06 -10.97 25.84
CA ILE A 3 2.52 -11.04 24.46
C ILE A 3 1.17 -10.33 24.30
N SER A 4 0.46 -9.98 25.39
CA SER A 4 -0.90 -9.45 25.32
C SER A 4 -1.03 -7.94 25.06
N ASN A 5 0.06 -7.18 25.04
CA ASN A 5 0.03 -5.72 24.78
C ASN A 5 0.71 -5.29 23.47
N LEU A 6 1.09 -6.25 22.62
CA LEU A 6 1.63 -5.98 21.29
C LEU A 6 0.51 -5.99 20.23
N HIS A 7 -0.54 -5.21 20.43
CA HIS A 7 -1.38 -4.78 19.31
C HIS A 7 -0.57 -3.73 18.53
N PHE A 8 0.38 -4.22 17.74
CA PHE A 8 1.06 -3.40 16.75
C PHE A 8 0.08 -3.14 15.62
N ASP A 9 -0.37 -1.91 15.51
CA ASP A 9 -0.95 -1.43 14.27
C ASP A 9 0.20 -1.36 13.25
N ILE A 10 0.32 -2.44 12.46
CA ILE A 10 1.42 -2.68 11.52
C ILE A 10 1.41 -1.62 10.40
N ASN A 11 0.32 -0.86 10.27
CA ASN A 11 0.12 0.11 9.21
C ASN A 11 0.73 1.49 9.49
N ASP A 12 0.99 1.84 10.77
CA ASP A 12 1.46 3.18 11.16
C ASP A 12 2.97 3.29 11.38
N MET A 13 3.77 2.31 10.96
CA MET A 13 5.22 2.50 10.91
C MET A 13 5.56 3.43 9.76
N ILE A 14 5.74 4.67 10.09
CA ILE A 14 6.07 5.77 9.19
C ILE A 14 7.43 5.49 8.55
N LEU A 15 7.43 5.31 7.24
CA LEU A 15 8.64 5.15 6.41
C LEU A 15 9.28 6.52 6.08
N ASP A 16 9.13 7.52 6.93
CA ASP A 16 9.38 8.94 6.64
C ASP A 16 10.79 9.28 6.13
N ASP A 17 11.78 8.44 6.41
CA ASP A 17 13.16 8.70 6.02
C ASP A 17 13.75 7.74 4.97
N ILE A 18 13.13 6.58 4.74
CA ILE A 18 13.74 5.56 3.87
C ILE A 18 13.81 6.00 2.42
N GLU A 19 12.82 6.73 1.98
CA GLU A 19 12.68 7.14 0.59
C GLU A 19 13.76 8.13 0.17
N LYS A 20 14.17 8.98 1.11
CA LYS A 20 15.29 9.92 0.92
C LYS A 20 16.66 9.22 0.95
N HIS A 21 16.71 7.99 1.50
CA HIS A 21 17.94 7.25 1.73
C HIS A 21 18.07 5.98 0.87
N SER A 22 17.15 5.74 -0.07
CA SER A 22 17.28 4.63 -1.01
C SER A 22 18.62 4.71 -1.74
N LYS A 23 19.34 3.59 -1.75
CA LYS A 23 20.62 3.44 -2.47
C LYS A 23 20.43 2.90 -3.88
N SER A 24 19.24 2.39 -4.19
CA SER A 24 18.90 1.91 -5.51
C SER A 24 18.69 3.07 -6.48
N ALA A 25 19.44 3.09 -7.58
CA ALA A 25 19.30 4.09 -8.64
C ALA A 25 17.89 4.08 -9.25
N LEU A 26 17.26 2.89 -9.36
CA LEU A 26 15.87 2.74 -9.83
C LEU A 26 14.89 3.49 -8.92
N MET A 27 15.01 3.34 -7.62
CA MET A 27 14.12 4.02 -6.68
C MET A 27 14.38 5.53 -6.62
N GLN A 28 15.63 5.96 -6.69
CA GLN A 28 15.98 7.38 -6.75
C GLN A 28 15.34 8.06 -7.96
N ASP A 29 15.37 7.43 -9.14
CA ASP A 29 14.69 7.93 -10.35
C ASP A 29 13.17 7.99 -10.16
N ILE A 30 12.56 6.96 -9.56
CA ILE A 30 11.13 6.96 -9.24
C ILE A 30 10.79 8.09 -8.27
N PHE A 31 11.55 8.30 -7.20
CA PHE A 31 11.32 9.40 -6.26
C PHE A 31 11.43 10.77 -6.91
N PHE A 32 12.43 10.97 -7.76
CA PHE A 32 12.57 12.21 -8.50
C PHE A 32 11.36 12.49 -9.42
N LYS A 33 10.87 11.46 -10.11
CA LYS A 33 9.65 11.56 -10.93
C LYS A 33 8.43 11.88 -10.06
N ILE A 34 8.27 11.20 -8.92
CA ILE A 34 7.16 11.39 -8.00
C ILE A 34 7.13 12.81 -7.43
N LEU A 35 8.27 13.36 -7.01
CA LEU A 35 8.33 14.72 -6.50
C LEU A 35 7.91 15.77 -7.55
N ARG A 36 8.20 15.52 -8.82
CA ARG A 36 7.71 16.37 -9.91
C ARG A 36 6.22 16.17 -10.16
N LEU A 37 5.76 14.92 -10.22
CA LEU A 37 4.37 14.56 -10.45
C LEU A 37 3.45 14.99 -9.30
N SER A 38 3.95 15.07 -8.07
CA SER A 38 3.15 15.54 -6.93
C SER A 38 2.67 16.98 -7.11
N LYS A 39 3.42 17.82 -7.83
CA LYS A 39 3.03 19.21 -8.14
C LYS A 39 2.06 19.35 -9.30
N LEU A 40 1.80 18.27 -10.04
CA LEU A 40 0.84 18.22 -11.14
C LEU A 40 -0.49 17.65 -10.67
N GLU A 41 -1.56 17.95 -11.41
CA GLU A 41 -2.91 17.46 -11.12
C GLU A 41 -3.25 16.13 -11.83
N SER A 42 -2.33 15.58 -12.64
CA SER A 42 -2.53 14.31 -13.35
C SER A 42 -2.83 13.17 -12.40
N HIS A 43 -3.78 12.31 -12.76
CA HIS A 43 -4.03 11.06 -12.04
C HIS A 43 -2.81 10.12 -12.16
N ILE A 44 -2.67 9.19 -11.23
CA ILE A 44 -1.50 8.30 -11.20
C ILE A 44 -1.96 6.85 -11.07
N ILE A 45 -1.32 5.96 -11.83
CA ILE A 45 -1.44 4.51 -11.66
C ILE A 45 -0.08 3.98 -11.16
N LEU A 46 -0.09 3.38 -9.97
CA LEU A 46 1.07 2.72 -9.37
C LEU A 46 0.96 1.22 -9.61
N VAL A 47 1.91 0.65 -10.33
CA VAL A 47 1.97 -0.80 -10.58
C VAL A 47 3.15 -1.41 -9.84
N GLY A 48 2.97 -2.57 -9.22
CA GLY A 48 4.04 -3.28 -8.55
C GLY A 48 3.50 -4.43 -7.68
N GLU A 49 4.39 -5.30 -7.26
CA GLU A 49 4.02 -6.45 -6.44
C GLU A 49 3.41 -6.06 -5.09
N ILE A 50 2.74 -7.00 -4.44
CA ILE A 50 2.20 -6.84 -3.09
C ILE A 50 3.36 -6.55 -2.13
N GLY A 51 3.21 -5.54 -1.25
CA GLY A 51 4.24 -5.17 -0.29
C GLY A 51 5.42 -4.37 -0.85
N SER A 52 5.39 -3.94 -2.13
CA SER A 52 6.47 -3.16 -2.77
C SER A 52 6.56 -1.69 -2.31
N GLY A 53 5.54 -1.17 -1.59
CA GLY A 53 5.54 0.21 -1.08
C GLY A 53 4.59 1.17 -1.80
N LYS A 54 3.67 0.70 -2.66
CA LYS A 54 2.73 1.54 -3.44
C LYS A 54 1.94 2.54 -2.59
N LYS A 55 1.36 2.08 -1.46
CA LYS A 55 0.58 2.95 -0.57
C LYS A 55 1.43 4.09 0.00
N ARG A 56 2.68 3.79 0.39
CA ARG A 56 3.58 4.82 0.91
C ARG A 56 3.94 5.83 -0.18
N LEU A 57 4.21 5.37 -1.40
CA LEU A 57 4.43 6.27 -2.52
C LEU A 57 3.23 7.21 -2.77
N ALA A 58 1.99 6.69 -2.67
CA ALA A 58 0.80 7.52 -2.78
C ALA A 58 0.71 8.58 -1.66
N GLN A 59 1.11 8.23 -0.45
CA GLN A 59 1.20 9.19 0.67
C GLN A 59 2.24 10.28 0.41
N ILE A 60 3.44 9.91 -0.09
CA ILE A 60 4.48 10.89 -0.44
C ILE A 60 4.00 11.84 -1.53
N ILE A 61 3.28 11.33 -2.53
CA ILE A 61 2.68 12.17 -3.56
C ILE A 61 1.72 13.19 -2.92
N HIS A 62 0.90 12.75 -1.97
CA HIS A 62 -0.01 13.64 -1.24
C HIS A 62 0.75 14.69 -0.43
N GLU A 63 1.68 14.27 0.42
CA GLU A 63 2.47 15.12 1.32
C GLU A 63 3.27 16.20 0.58
N ASN A 64 3.69 15.91 -0.66
CA ASN A 64 4.45 16.83 -1.50
C ASN A 64 3.58 17.55 -2.56
N SER A 65 2.27 17.34 -2.58
CA SER A 65 1.36 17.95 -3.56
C SER A 65 0.84 19.32 -3.11
N ASN A 66 0.18 20.02 -4.03
CA ASN A 66 -0.59 21.23 -3.69
C ASN A 66 -1.87 20.91 -2.89
N ARG A 67 -2.11 19.63 -2.58
CA ARG A 67 -3.25 19.09 -1.83
C ARG A 67 -2.84 18.49 -0.49
N ALA A 68 -1.61 18.77 -0.02
CA ALA A 68 -1.08 18.22 1.23
C ALA A 68 -1.93 18.59 2.46
N ASP A 69 -2.57 19.77 2.46
CA ASP A 69 -3.49 20.20 3.51
C ASP A 69 -4.89 19.57 3.41
N GLY A 70 -5.18 18.89 2.28
CA GLY A 70 -6.43 18.19 2.05
C GLY A 70 -6.38 16.73 2.54
N PRO A 71 -7.52 16.04 2.55
CA PRO A 71 -7.59 14.67 3.05
C PRO A 71 -6.94 13.65 2.09
N PHE A 72 -6.29 12.62 2.67
CA PHE A 72 -5.86 11.41 1.96
C PHE A 72 -6.84 10.27 2.28
N GLN A 73 -7.77 9.99 1.38
CA GLN A 73 -8.75 8.92 1.54
C GLN A 73 -8.26 7.64 0.88
N SER A 74 -8.02 6.60 1.68
CA SER A 74 -7.55 5.30 1.19
C SER A 74 -8.69 4.29 1.20
N PHE A 75 -8.93 3.66 0.05
CA PHE A 75 -9.93 2.62 -0.11
C PHE A 75 -9.24 1.31 -0.52
N TYR A 76 -9.39 0.27 0.31
CA TYR A 76 -8.80 -1.05 0.08
C TYR A 76 -9.77 -1.91 -0.71
N CYS A 77 -9.38 -2.34 -1.91
CA CYS A 77 -10.26 -2.98 -2.89
C CYS A 77 -10.29 -4.51 -2.80
N VAL A 78 -9.67 -5.12 -1.80
CA VAL A 78 -9.67 -6.59 -1.63
C VAL A 78 -10.86 -6.99 -0.74
N ASP A 79 -11.51 -8.09 -1.10
CA ASP A 79 -12.63 -8.70 -0.35
C ASP A 79 -13.87 -7.79 -0.18
N ILE A 80 -14.07 -6.85 -1.11
CA ILE A 80 -15.20 -5.93 -1.09
C ILE A 80 -16.44 -6.61 -1.66
N THR A 81 -17.54 -6.57 -0.91
CA THR A 81 -18.85 -6.98 -1.40
C THR A 81 -19.48 -5.88 -2.24
N GLU A 82 -20.52 -6.25 -3.03
CA GLU A 82 -21.26 -5.30 -3.86
C GLU A 82 -21.87 -4.16 -3.04
N ASN A 83 -22.34 -4.44 -1.85
CA ASN A 83 -22.93 -3.44 -0.96
C ASN A 83 -21.87 -2.48 -0.43
N ASP A 84 -20.68 -3.00 -0.04
CA ASP A 84 -19.62 -2.19 0.54
C ASP A 84 -19.11 -1.11 -0.43
N TYR A 85 -18.89 -1.45 -1.71
CA TYR A 85 -18.42 -0.44 -2.67
C TYR A 85 -19.53 0.55 -3.04
N LYS A 86 -20.77 0.08 -3.14
CA LYS A 86 -21.92 0.97 -3.40
C LYS A 86 -22.09 1.97 -2.28
N ASP A 87 -22.07 1.53 -1.03
CA ASP A 87 -22.18 2.42 0.13
C ASP A 87 -21.02 3.42 0.21
N ALA A 88 -19.78 2.99 -0.10
CA ALA A 88 -18.61 3.84 -0.05
C ALA A 88 -18.57 4.90 -1.17
N PHE A 89 -18.93 4.53 -2.42
CA PHE A 89 -18.82 5.41 -3.58
C PHE A 89 -20.14 6.12 -3.94
N TRP A 90 -21.28 5.45 -3.74
CA TRP A 90 -22.59 6.02 -4.08
C TRP A 90 -23.27 6.69 -2.89
N GLY A 91 -22.76 6.45 -1.67
CA GLY A 91 -23.39 6.88 -0.45
C GLY A 91 -24.73 6.17 -0.18
N GLN A 92 -25.12 6.17 1.09
CA GLN A 92 -26.43 5.64 1.46
C GLN A 92 -27.52 6.59 0.95
N LEU A 93 -28.52 6.05 0.24
CA LEU A 93 -29.77 6.74 -0.02
C LEU A 93 -30.45 7.05 1.34
N LYS A 94 -30.27 8.25 1.86
CA LYS A 94 -31.07 8.70 3.00
C LYS A 94 -32.41 9.21 2.45
N PHE A 95 -33.44 8.45 2.72
CA PHE A 95 -34.81 8.90 2.48
C PHE A 95 -35.14 10.05 3.47
N GLY A 96 -34.88 11.28 3.03
CA GLY A 96 -35.42 12.48 3.69
C GLY A 96 -36.90 12.61 3.35
N LYS A 97 -37.66 13.30 4.21
CA LYS A 97 -39.13 13.47 4.03
C LYS A 97 -39.54 14.18 2.70
N THR A 98 -38.61 14.76 1.96
CA THR A 98 -38.88 15.57 0.76
C THR A 98 -37.89 15.45 -0.40
N ASN A 99 -36.67 14.87 -0.21
CA ASN A 99 -35.69 14.74 -1.29
C ASN A 99 -34.80 13.50 -1.10
N ILE A 100 -34.48 12.82 -2.21
CA ILE A 100 -33.46 11.78 -2.29
C ILE A 100 -32.14 12.52 -2.53
N GLU A 101 -31.31 12.65 -1.51
CA GLU A 101 -29.95 13.14 -1.64
C GLU A 101 -29.00 11.98 -1.92
N LEU A 102 -28.45 11.93 -3.13
CA LEU A 102 -27.31 11.09 -3.46
C LEU A 102 -26.07 11.70 -2.79
N ARG A 103 -25.55 11.03 -1.77
CA ARG A 103 -24.27 11.41 -1.13
C ARG A 103 -23.14 10.58 -1.71
N TYR A 104 -22.22 11.23 -2.38
CA TYR A 104 -20.96 10.64 -2.83
C TYR A 104 -19.95 10.67 -1.68
N ASP A 105 -20.12 9.80 -0.68
CA ASP A 105 -19.45 9.89 0.62
C ASP A 105 -17.92 9.98 0.51
N ILE A 106 -17.29 9.15 -0.34
CA ILE A 106 -15.82 9.19 -0.51
C ILE A 106 -15.35 10.45 -1.25
N LEU A 107 -16.13 10.94 -2.23
CA LEU A 107 -15.78 12.14 -2.99
C LEU A 107 -15.91 13.40 -2.12
N GLU A 108 -16.95 13.48 -1.31
CA GLU A 108 -17.15 14.59 -0.36
C GLU A 108 -16.06 14.60 0.72
N LYS A 109 -15.73 13.43 1.28
CA LYS A 109 -14.67 13.28 2.26
C LYS A 109 -13.27 13.56 1.70
N ALA A 110 -13.08 13.38 0.39
CA ALA A 110 -11.82 13.63 -0.29
C ALA A 110 -11.74 15.02 -0.94
N PHE A 111 -12.69 15.91 -0.64
CA PHE A 111 -12.72 17.28 -1.18
C PHE A 111 -11.34 17.95 -1.09
N ASN A 112 -10.85 18.48 -2.22
CA ASN A 112 -9.53 19.10 -2.34
C ASN A 112 -8.35 18.21 -1.90
N GLY A 113 -8.54 16.90 -1.84
CA GLY A 113 -7.56 15.93 -1.41
C GLY A 113 -7.21 14.88 -2.46
N ILE A 114 -6.84 13.71 -1.99
CA ILE A 114 -6.50 12.55 -2.82
C ILE A 114 -7.35 11.34 -2.43
N ILE A 115 -7.85 10.61 -3.43
CA ILE A 115 -8.41 9.27 -3.28
C ILE A 115 -7.36 8.25 -3.73
N TYR A 116 -7.01 7.32 -2.87
CA TYR A 116 -6.13 6.21 -3.16
C TYR A 116 -6.91 4.89 -3.19
N LEU A 117 -7.04 4.28 -4.38
CA LEU A 117 -7.64 2.97 -4.57
C LEU A 117 -6.56 1.89 -4.49
N ASP A 118 -6.48 1.21 -3.35
CA ASP A 118 -5.45 0.20 -3.11
C ASP A 118 -5.89 -1.17 -3.66
N GLN A 119 -5.02 -1.79 -4.46
CA GLN A 119 -5.25 -3.08 -5.12
C GLN A 119 -6.51 -3.11 -6.00
N PHE A 120 -6.73 -2.04 -6.76
CA PHE A 120 -7.91 -1.88 -7.61
C PHE A 120 -8.09 -3.01 -8.63
N SER A 121 -7.00 -3.63 -9.07
CA SER A 121 -7.01 -4.77 -9.99
C SER A 121 -7.58 -6.08 -9.43
N GLU A 122 -7.80 -6.15 -8.11
CA GLU A 122 -8.39 -7.33 -7.46
C GLU A 122 -9.93 -7.33 -7.52
N LEU A 123 -10.52 -6.20 -7.92
CA LEU A 123 -11.97 -6.09 -8.12
C LEU A 123 -12.45 -6.78 -9.41
N PRO A 124 -13.68 -7.29 -9.44
CA PRO A 124 -14.37 -7.65 -10.68
C PRO A 124 -14.43 -6.46 -11.66
N TYR A 125 -14.32 -6.72 -12.96
CA TYR A 125 -14.33 -5.65 -13.99
C TYR A 125 -15.60 -4.78 -13.96
N SER A 126 -16.75 -5.35 -13.59
CA SER A 126 -17.99 -4.59 -13.39
C SER A 126 -17.81 -3.53 -12.28
N TYR A 127 -17.22 -3.90 -11.15
CA TYR A 127 -17.02 -2.99 -10.02
C TYR A 127 -15.98 -1.91 -10.33
N MET A 128 -14.87 -2.28 -11.02
CA MET A 128 -13.91 -1.29 -11.49
C MET A 128 -14.57 -0.21 -12.34
N ARG A 129 -15.41 -0.65 -13.29
CA ARG A 129 -16.14 0.27 -14.18
C ARG A 129 -17.10 1.15 -13.41
N ASP A 130 -17.89 0.57 -12.50
CA ASP A 130 -18.88 1.30 -11.73
C ASP A 130 -18.24 2.34 -10.80
N ILE A 131 -17.09 2.02 -10.20
CA ILE A 131 -16.30 2.95 -9.37
C ILE A 131 -15.78 4.11 -10.23
N LEU A 132 -15.21 3.83 -11.41
CA LEU A 132 -14.73 4.87 -12.31
C LEU A 132 -15.88 5.77 -12.81
N ASP A 133 -16.99 5.17 -13.20
CA ASP A 133 -18.19 5.92 -13.63
C ASP A 133 -18.73 6.79 -12.50
N SER A 134 -18.77 6.28 -11.28
CA SER A 134 -19.21 7.03 -10.11
C SER A 134 -18.28 8.19 -9.77
N TYR A 135 -16.97 7.96 -9.85
CA TYR A 135 -15.97 9.01 -9.68
C TYR A 135 -16.18 10.13 -10.70
N LEU A 136 -16.25 9.80 -11.98
CA LEU A 136 -16.42 10.79 -13.07
C LEU A 136 -17.74 11.55 -12.97
N LYS A 137 -18.85 10.83 -12.71
CA LYS A 137 -20.17 11.45 -12.51
C LYS A 137 -20.21 12.32 -11.26
N GLY A 138 -19.68 11.81 -10.15
CA GLY A 138 -19.62 12.52 -8.87
C GLY A 138 -18.80 13.80 -8.99
N CYS A 139 -17.62 13.73 -9.63
CA CYS A 139 -16.82 14.91 -9.91
C CYS A 139 -17.57 15.94 -10.77
N THR A 140 -18.31 15.50 -11.80
CA THR A 140 -19.11 16.40 -12.65
C THR A 140 -20.26 17.04 -11.89
N GLN A 141 -20.92 16.32 -11.00
CA GLN A 141 -22.09 16.80 -10.26
C GLN A 141 -21.71 17.69 -9.07
N LEU A 142 -20.74 17.24 -8.25
CA LEU A 142 -20.35 17.93 -7.03
C LEU A 142 -19.43 19.13 -7.30
N PHE A 143 -18.55 19.01 -8.29
CA PHE A 143 -17.49 20.00 -8.54
C PHE A 143 -17.62 20.73 -9.88
N ARG A 144 -18.82 20.73 -10.46
CA ARG A 144 -19.12 21.34 -11.78
C ARG A 144 -18.56 22.74 -11.96
N TYR A 145 -18.62 23.55 -10.92
CA TYR A 145 -18.21 24.96 -10.96
C TYR A 145 -16.77 25.21 -10.53
N ASN A 146 -16.11 24.21 -9.93
CA ASN A 146 -14.72 24.35 -9.50
C ASN A 146 -13.97 23.00 -9.59
N LYS A 147 -13.35 22.75 -10.75
CA LYS A 147 -12.58 21.53 -11.00
C LYS A 147 -11.32 21.41 -10.13
N THR A 148 -10.80 22.53 -9.62
CA THR A 148 -9.58 22.51 -8.80
C THR A 148 -9.76 21.84 -7.44
N VAL A 149 -11.00 21.71 -6.99
CA VAL A 149 -11.34 21.05 -5.72
C VAL A 149 -11.75 19.57 -5.88
N GLN A 150 -11.83 19.07 -7.12
CA GLN A 150 -12.07 17.65 -7.36
C GLN A 150 -10.94 16.81 -6.74
N PRO A 151 -11.23 15.68 -6.07
CA PRO A 151 -10.19 14.81 -5.56
C PRO A 151 -9.28 14.30 -6.68
N ARG A 152 -7.98 14.27 -6.45
CA ARG A 152 -7.04 13.61 -7.34
C ARG A 152 -7.11 12.10 -7.11
N LEU A 153 -7.07 11.30 -8.16
CA LEU A 153 -7.14 9.85 -8.07
C LEU A 153 -5.74 9.24 -8.22
N ILE A 154 -5.38 8.37 -7.28
CA ILE A 154 -4.21 7.48 -7.36
C ILE A 154 -4.73 6.05 -7.28
N ILE A 155 -4.39 5.22 -8.25
CA ILE A 155 -4.83 3.81 -8.34
C ILE A 155 -3.62 2.91 -8.18
N SER A 156 -3.69 1.89 -7.33
CA SER A 156 -2.66 0.85 -7.30
C SER A 156 -3.14 -0.45 -7.93
N LEU A 157 -2.27 -1.03 -8.74
CA LEU A 157 -2.47 -2.32 -9.39
C LEU A 157 -1.39 -3.31 -8.94
N ASN A 158 -1.78 -4.58 -8.78
CA ASN A 158 -0.81 -5.66 -8.66
C ASN A 158 -0.17 -5.91 -10.03
N GLN A 159 1.11 -6.19 -10.08
CA GLN A 159 1.85 -6.40 -11.33
C GLN A 159 1.28 -7.55 -12.17
N GLU A 160 0.92 -8.66 -11.54
CA GLU A 160 0.31 -9.79 -12.23
C GLU A 160 -1.06 -9.44 -12.83
N SER A 161 -1.92 -8.79 -12.03
CA SER A 161 -3.25 -8.37 -12.46
C SER A 161 -3.20 -7.23 -13.48
N TYR A 162 -2.19 -6.36 -13.43
CA TYR A 162 -1.94 -5.34 -14.44
C TYR A 162 -1.76 -5.97 -15.83
N HIS A 163 -0.97 -7.04 -15.96
CA HIS A 163 -0.82 -7.75 -17.23
C HIS A 163 -2.14 -8.36 -17.75
N LYS A 164 -3.02 -8.79 -16.83
CA LYS A 164 -4.34 -9.35 -17.21
C LYS A 164 -5.32 -8.28 -17.72
N ILE A 165 -5.24 -7.05 -17.21
CA ILE A 165 -6.16 -5.97 -17.62
C ILE A 165 -5.69 -5.19 -18.85
N LEU A 166 -4.41 -5.32 -19.24
CA LEU A 166 -3.89 -4.69 -20.45
C LEU A 166 -4.72 -5.09 -21.69
N GLY A 167 -5.11 -4.11 -22.49
CA GLY A 167 -5.91 -4.31 -23.69
C GLY A 167 -7.40 -4.56 -23.45
N THR A 168 -7.86 -4.64 -22.20
CA THR A 168 -9.30 -4.76 -21.88
C THR A 168 -10.01 -3.41 -22.01
N SER A 169 -11.35 -3.44 -22.09
CA SER A 169 -12.17 -2.23 -22.14
C SER A 169 -12.03 -1.36 -20.91
N ILE A 170 -11.80 -1.96 -19.72
CA ILE A 170 -11.58 -1.19 -18.49
C ILE A 170 -10.25 -0.45 -18.53
N TRP A 171 -9.19 -1.09 -19.06
CA TRP A 171 -7.89 -0.45 -19.24
C TRP A 171 -7.98 0.77 -20.18
N LYS A 172 -8.63 0.56 -21.34
CA LYS A 172 -8.86 1.65 -22.29
C LYS A 172 -9.62 2.79 -21.63
N LYS A 173 -10.70 2.49 -20.90
CA LYS A 173 -11.47 3.49 -20.17
C LYS A 173 -10.62 4.27 -19.15
N MET A 174 -9.77 3.59 -18.39
CA MET A 174 -8.87 4.26 -17.44
C MET A 174 -7.93 5.24 -18.15
N LEU A 175 -7.39 4.87 -19.30
CA LEU A 175 -6.50 5.74 -20.09
C LEU A 175 -7.28 6.93 -20.70
N ASP A 176 -8.40 6.67 -21.35
CA ASP A 176 -9.16 7.68 -22.09
C ASP A 176 -9.80 8.73 -21.15
N GLU A 177 -10.27 8.31 -19.97
CA GLU A 177 -11.04 9.18 -19.05
C GLU A 177 -10.18 9.86 -17.98
N LEU A 178 -9.09 9.22 -17.55
CA LEU A 178 -8.25 9.73 -16.46
C LEU A 178 -6.94 10.34 -16.97
N ASP A 179 -6.47 9.97 -18.16
CA ASP A 179 -5.15 10.34 -18.70
C ASP A 179 -4.03 10.23 -17.63
N PRO A 180 -3.85 9.03 -17.03
CA PRO A 180 -3.01 8.89 -15.86
C PRO A 180 -1.54 8.73 -16.21
N VAL A 181 -0.66 9.16 -15.32
CA VAL A 181 0.75 8.82 -15.38
C VAL A 181 0.98 7.45 -14.75
N LEU A 182 1.62 6.55 -15.50
CA LEU A 182 1.95 5.20 -15.05
C LEU A 182 3.33 5.16 -14.39
N ILE A 183 3.42 4.58 -13.18
CA ILE A 183 4.66 4.38 -12.46
C ILE A 183 4.78 2.90 -12.05
N MET A 184 5.87 2.27 -12.51
CA MET A 184 6.20 0.89 -12.17
C MET A 184 7.16 0.85 -10.99
N LEU A 185 6.78 0.15 -9.90
CA LEU A 185 7.64 -0.03 -8.74
C LEU A 185 8.39 -1.36 -8.86
N PRO A 186 9.73 -1.35 -8.79
CA PRO A 186 10.51 -2.57 -8.79
C PRO A 186 10.26 -3.38 -7.50
N PRO A 187 10.25 -4.71 -7.60
CA PRO A 187 10.23 -5.56 -6.41
C PRO A 187 11.54 -5.44 -5.63
N LEU A 188 11.52 -5.82 -4.34
CA LEU A 188 12.67 -5.65 -3.46
C LEU A 188 13.93 -6.38 -3.92
N ARG A 189 13.79 -7.54 -4.58
CA ARG A 189 14.90 -8.31 -5.17
C ARG A 189 15.66 -7.58 -6.29
N GLU A 190 15.06 -6.57 -6.91
CA GLU A 190 15.67 -5.73 -7.95
C GLU A 190 16.29 -4.45 -7.40
N ARG A 191 16.18 -4.24 -6.08
CA ARG A 191 16.77 -3.10 -5.35
C ARG A 191 17.40 -3.55 -4.03
N LYS A 192 18.24 -4.56 -4.11
CA LYS A 192 18.88 -5.21 -2.95
C LYS A 192 19.71 -4.24 -2.11
N GLU A 193 20.22 -3.18 -2.71
CA GLU A 193 20.96 -2.11 -2.04
C GLU A 193 20.12 -1.37 -0.98
N ASP A 194 18.80 -1.44 -1.10
CA ASP A 194 17.89 -0.82 -0.13
C ASP A 194 17.65 -1.70 1.09
N ILE A 195 17.93 -3.02 1.01
CA ILE A 195 17.63 -3.96 2.10
C ILE A 195 18.33 -3.58 3.41
N PRO A 196 19.63 -3.26 3.44
CA PRO A 196 20.30 -2.85 4.68
C PRO A 196 19.68 -1.58 5.27
N VAL A 197 19.36 -0.59 4.46
CA VAL A 197 18.75 0.68 4.90
C VAL A 197 17.36 0.45 5.49
N LEU A 198 16.57 -0.42 4.85
CA LEU A 198 15.23 -0.81 5.33
C LEU A 198 15.34 -1.54 6.68
N ILE A 199 16.30 -2.45 6.84
CA ILE A 199 16.53 -3.17 8.09
C ILE A 199 16.92 -2.21 9.21
N ASP A 200 17.87 -1.31 8.96
CA ASP A 200 18.30 -0.31 9.95
C ASP A 200 17.13 0.58 10.38
N HIS A 201 16.30 0.98 9.44
CA HIS A 201 15.10 1.74 9.76
C HIS A 201 14.14 0.94 10.64
N PHE A 202 13.80 -0.31 10.29
CA PHE A 202 12.88 -1.13 11.08
C PHE A 202 13.42 -1.40 12.48
N ILE A 203 14.72 -1.66 12.64
CA ILE A 203 15.35 -1.80 13.94
C ILE A 203 15.22 -0.51 14.75
N ASN A 204 15.49 0.63 14.16
CA ASN A 204 15.36 1.92 14.83
C ASN A 204 13.91 2.22 15.25
N GLU A 205 12.93 1.89 14.42
CA GLU A 205 11.51 2.03 14.77
C GLU A 205 11.11 1.11 15.93
N ILE A 206 11.60 -0.14 15.95
CA ILE A 206 11.35 -1.07 17.05
C ILE A 206 11.97 -0.53 18.36
N LYS A 207 13.19 -0.01 18.31
CA LYS A 207 13.86 0.60 19.47
C LYS A 207 13.10 1.78 20.06
N LYS A 208 12.53 2.65 19.23
CA LYS A 208 11.74 3.81 19.67
C LYS A 208 10.47 3.40 20.44
N ARG A 209 9.93 2.22 20.16
CA ARG A 209 8.63 1.77 20.71
C ARG A 209 8.73 1.13 22.09
N SER A 210 9.85 0.49 22.43
CA SER A 210 10.05 -0.15 23.73
C SER A 210 11.51 -0.16 24.14
N GLN A 211 11.75 0.11 25.43
CA GLN A 211 13.06 0.03 26.06
C GLN A 211 13.66 -1.39 26.04
N ASP A 212 12.81 -2.42 25.96
CA ASP A 212 13.25 -3.81 25.88
C ASP A 212 14.07 -4.09 24.61
N PHE A 213 13.93 -3.27 23.58
CA PHE A 213 14.63 -3.40 22.30
C PHE A 213 15.76 -2.38 22.10
N LYS A 214 16.17 -1.63 23.14
CA LYS A 214 17.18 -0.56 23.01
C LYS A 214 18.51 -1.05 22.42
N ASP A 215 18.91 -2.30 22.72
CA ASP A 215 20.15 -2.91 22.29
C ASP A 215 20.02 -3.77 21.03
N LEU A 216 18.82 -3.80 20.42
CA LEU A 216 18.53 -4.61 19.24
C LEU A 216 19.49 -4.30 18.09
N LYS A 217 20.07 -5.35 17.52
CA LYS A 217 21.00 -5.30 16.39
C LYS A 217 20.71 -6.46 15.45
N ILE A 218 21.33 -6.45 14.29
CA ILE A 218 21.36 -7.58 13.37
C ILE A 218 22.82 -8.01 13.16
N SER A 219 23.11 -9.31 13.16
CA SER A 219 24.43 -9.80 12.86
C SER A 219 24.76 -9.69 11.38
N SER A 220 26.04 -9.57 11.03
CA SER A 220 26.51 -9.50 9.65
C SER A 220 26.06 -10.71 8.82
N LYS A 221 25.99 -11.90 9.45
CA LYS A 221 25.52 -13.12 8.81
C LYS A 221 24.02 -13.06 8.49
N ALA A 222 23.21 -12.61 9.43
CA ALA A 222 21.77 -12.42 9.21
C ALA A 222 21.49 -11.34 8.16
N LEU A 223 22.21 -10.23 8.17
CA LEU A 223 22.12 -9.17 7.17
C LEU A 223 22.48 -9.67 5.77
N PHE A 224 23.55 -10.47 5.64
CA PHE A 224 23.93 -11.08 4.37
C PHE A 224 22.82 -12.00 3.82
N GLU A 225 22.23 -12.84 4.67
CA GLU A 225 21.12 -13.70 4.26
C GLU A 225 19.90 -12.88 3.82
N CYS A 226 19.53 -11.83 4.56
CA CYS A 226 18.48 -10.91 4.17
C CYS A 226 18.74 -10.28 2.80
N SER A 227 19.97 -9.87 2.52
CA SER A 227 20.33 -9.22 1.25
C SER A 227 20.29 -10.18 0.05
N ASN A 228 20.38 -11.49 0.28
CA ASN A 228 20.35 -12.52 -0.75
C ASN A 228 18.98 -13.20 -0.91
N TYR A 229 18.05 -12.99 0.01
CA TYR A 229 16.73 -13.58 -0.08
C TYR A 229 15.85 -12.82 -1.10
N ASN A 230 14.95 -13.52 -1.79
CA ASN A 230 14.16 -12.95 -2.88
C ASN A 230 12.97 -12.09 -2.43
N TRP A 231 12.56 -12.18 -1.18
CA TRP A 231 11.46 -11.41 -0.60
C TRP A 231 10.18 -11.38 -1.47
N PRO A 232 9.50 -12.50 -1.71
CA PRO A 232 8.29 -12.53 -2.53
C PRO A 232 7.17 -11.63 -1.99
N GLY A 233 7.12 -11.36 -0.69
CA GLY A 233 6.24 -10.37 -0.06
C GLY A 233 6.87 -8.99 0.11
N ASN A 234 8.01 -8.74 -0.55
CA ASN A 234 8.70 -7.45 -0.61
C ASN A 234 8.98 -6.84 0.76
N ILE A 235 8.83 -5.52 0.90
CA ILE A 235 9.10 -4.76 2.14
C ILE A 235 8.21 -5.25 3.30
N ARG A 236 6.96 -5.62 3.02
CA ARG A 236 6.05 -6.14 4.05
C ARG A 236 6.60 -7.42 4.69
N GLN A 237 7.10 -8.33 3.88
CA GLN A 237 7.71 -9.58 4.36
C GLN A 237 9.02 -9.31 5.12
N LEU A 238 9.89 -8.44 4.59
CA LEU A 238 11.12 -8.04 5.24
C LEU A 238 10.85 -7.46 6.64
N LYS A 239 9.92 -6.50 6.74
CA LYS A 239 9.50 -5.88 8.00
C LYS A 239 9.03 -6.93 9.02
N ASN A 240 8.16 -7.84 8.60
CA ASN A 240 7.67 -8.91 9.47
C ASN A 240 8.78 -9.85 9.93
N ALA A 241 9.73 -10.17 9.06
CA ALA A 241 10.89 -11.00 9.41
C ALA A 241 11.78 -10.32 10.45
N ILE A 242 12.06 -9.02 10.32
CA ILE A 242 12.85 -8.27 11.31
C ILE A 242 12.11 -8.15 12.64
N LEU A 243 10.82 -7.88 12.62
CA LEU A 243 10.00 -7.83 13.84
C LEU A 243 9.98 -9.18 14.57
N GLN A 244 9.81 -10.27 13.83
CA GLN A 244 9.85 -11.62 14.37
C GLN A 244 11.25 -11.93 14.94
N GLY A 245 12.31 -11.58 14.22
CA GLY A 245 13.70 -11.73 14.67
C GLY A 245 13.98 -10.95 15.95
N ALA A 246 13.44 -9.74 16.09
CA ALA A 246 13.55 -8.92 17.29
C ALA A 246 12.91 -9.59 18.52
N VAL A 247 11.74 -10.19 18.35
CA VAL A 247 11.05 -10.92 19.42
C VAL A 247 11.82 -12.19 19.79
N LEU A 248 12.24 -12.99 18.81
CA LEU A 248 12.95 -14.25 19.04
C LEU A 248 14.36 -14.06 19.62
N SER A 249 15.01 -12.93 19.35
CA SER A 249 16.31 -12.55 19.95
C SER A 249 16.17 -11.89 21.32
N TYR A 250 14.96 -11.78 21.87
CA TYR A 250 14.69 -11.09 23.13
C TYR A 250 15.28 -9.67 23.18
N GLY A 251 15.20 -8.95 22.05
CA GLY A 251 15.69 -7.57 21.95
C GLY A 251 17.21 -7.44 21.85
N GLN A 252 17.92 -8.55 21.65
CA GLN A 252 19.38 -8.60 21.49
C GLN A 252 19.75 -8.62 20.00
N THR A 253 20.77 -9.39 19.64
CA THR A 253 21.22 -9.52 18.26
C THR A 253 20.34 -10.50 17.48
N ILE A 254 19.75 -10.03 16.40
CA ILE A 254 19.05 -10.89 15.43
C ILE A 254 20.09 -11.71 14.69
N GLU A 255 20.11 -13.00 14.98
CA GLU A 255 20.94 -13.98 14.28
C GLU A 255 20.14 -14.64 13.14
N ARG A 256 20.84 -15.39 12.28
CA ARG A 256 20.21 -16.10 11.14
C ARG A 256 19.05 -16.99 11.57
N GLU A 257 19.22 -17.72 12.67
CA GLU A 257 18.22 -18.64 13.23
C GLU A 257 16.93 -17.96 13.70
N HIS A 258 16.96 -16.66 13.98
CA HIS A 258 15.80 -15.87 14.35
C HIS A 258 14.95 -15.42 13.12
N LEU A 259 15.45 -15.67 11.91
CA LEU A 259 14.79 -15.25 10.67
C LEU A 259 14.00 -16.39 10.01
N PRO A 260 12.83 -16.12 9.43
CA PRO A 260 11.89 -17.15 8.98
C PRO A 260 12.41 -18.04 7.83
N PHE A 261 13.40 -17.61 7.07
CA PHE A 261 14.00 -18.40 6.01
C PHE A 261 15.05 -19.40 6.49
N SER A 262 15.50 -19.30 7.76
CA SER A 262 16.36 -20.30 8.39
C SER A 262 15.56 -21.46 8.99
N MET A 263 14.29 -21.23 9.26
CA MET A 263 13.37 -22.25 9.71
C MET A 263 12.75 -22.90 8.47
N SER A 264 13.08 -24.17 8.22
CA SER A 264 12.22 -25.01 7.38
C SER A 264 10.90 -25.12 8.14
N TRP A 265 9.93 -24.26 7.83
CA TRP A 265 8.57 -24.39 8.34
C TRP A 265 7.98 -25.68 7.78
N LYS A 266 8.27 -26.81 8.39
CA LYS A 266 7.31 -27.90 8.42
C LYS A 266 6.15 -27.36 9.25
N LEU A 267 5.05 -27.02 8.58
CA LEU A 267 3.81 -26.73 9.26
C LEU A 267 3.55 -27.88 10.27
N PRO A 268 3.39 -27.61 11.59
CA PRO A 268 3.19 -28.67 12.57
C PRO A 268 1.81 -29.30 12.52
N TYR A 269 1.03 -29.04 11.48
CA TYR A 269 -0.30 -29.60 11.30
C TYR A 269 -0.45 -30.17 9.89
N GLU A 270 -0.03 -31.42 9.70
CA GLU A 270 -0.78 -32.32 8.86
C GLU A 270 -2.14 -32.50 9.51
N PHE A 271 -3.16 -31.83 9.00
CA PHE A 271 -4.53 -32.15 9.34
C PHE A 271 -4.76 -33.60 8.93
N GLY A 272 -4.86 -34.49 9.91
CA GLY A 272 -4.97 -35.91 9.75
C GLY A 272 -6.03 -36.27 8.71
N GLU A 273 -5.61 -37.02 7.72
CA GLU A 273 -6.51 -37.83 6.93
C GLU A 273 -7.36 -38.66 7.87
N LYS A 274 -8.66 -38.40 7.87
CA LYS A 274 -9.63 -39.32 8.45
C LYS A 274 -9.55 -40.59 7.66
N LYS A 275 -8.88 -41.63 8.18
CA LYS A 275 -9.05 -43.00 7.72
C LYS A 275 -10.51 -43.34 7.93
N SER A 276 -11.26 -43.44 6.82
CA SER A 276 -12.54 -44.11 6.77
C SER A 276 -12.30 -45.61 6.96
N SER A 277 -12.73 -46.14 8.06
CA SER A 277 -13.00 -47.56 8.27
C SER A 277 -14.50 -47.80 8.16
#